data_d799bfb4ada1cad64318fb55c24dbb70
#
_entry.id   d799bfb4ada1cad64318fb55c24dbb70
#
_cell.length_a   1.000
_cell.length_b   1.000
_cell.length_c   1.000
_cell.angle_alpha   90.00
_cell.angle_beta   90.00
_cell.angle_gamma   90.00
#
_symmetry.space_group_name_H-M   'P 1'
#
loop_
_entity.id
_entity.type
_entity.pdbx_description
1 polymer ?
#
loop_
_entity_poly.entity_id
_entity_poly.type
_entity_poly.pdbx_seq_one_letter_code
_entity_poly.pdbx_strand_id
1 'polypeptide(L)'
;AEIRGLAHVLNQPEGRVIQFTCDADLGDARCTVDIDDPAYSASGTITSVRDQASFAASGLEAFASGWFSRGLVTFTSGGNEGRRIEAKTHRVGASGAEIDLWQPMRLALAAGDGFEIRAGCDKQFSTCRAKFANGPNFRGFPHMPGNDFAISYPVRGETANNGASLAG
;
A
#
# COMPACT_ATOMS: atom_id res chain seq x y z
N ALA A 1 26.17 -28.62 -9.43
CA ALA A 1 26.70 -27.31 -8.98
C ALA A 1 26.83 -26.43 -10.22
N GLU A 2 26.15 -25.29 -10.24
CA GLU A 2 26.23 -24.31 -11.32
C GLU A 2 27.44 -23.42 -11.06
N ILE A 3 28.43 -23.44 -11.96
CA ILE A 3 29.59 -22.57 -11.85
C ILE A 3 29.26 -21.25 -12.54
N ARG A 4 29.00 -20.22 -11.74
CA ARG A 4 28.76 -18.86 -12.22
C ARG A 4 30.09 -18.12 -12.29
N GLY A 5 30.49 -17.72 -13.49
CA GLY A 5 31.73 -16.98 -13.70
C GLY A 5 31.62 -15.51 -13.25
N LEU A 6 32.75 -14.83 -13.10
CA LEU A 6 32.82 -13.41 -12.74
C LEU A 6 32.01 -12.52 -13.67
N ALA A 7 31.94 -12.86 -14.96
CA ALA A 7 31.09 -12.17 -15.93
C ALA A 7 29.60 -12.19 -15.57
N HIS A 8 29.11 -13.25 -14.91
CA HIS A 8 27.72 -13.30 -14.44
C HIS A 8 27.48 -12.30 -13.30
N VAL A 9 28.43 -12.14 -12.41
CA VAL A 9 28.34 -11.16 -11.31
C VAL A 9 28.38 -9.73 -11.85
N LEU A 10 29.24 -9.48 -12.82
CA LEU A 10 29.36 -8.16 -13.46
C LEU A 10 28.14 -7.78 -14.34
N ASN A 11 27.41 -8.76 -14.83
CA ASN A 11 26.21 -8.55 -15.63
C ASN A 11 24.91 -8.44 -14.79
N GLN A 12 24.99 -8.57 -13.47
CA GLN A 12 23.82 -8.34 -12.64
C GLN A 12 23.56 -6.84 -12.55
N PRO A 13 22.30 -6.39 -12.79
CA PRO A 13 21.95 -4.99 -12.62
C PRO A 13 22.05 -4.63 -11.14
N GLU A 14 23.12 -3.95 -10.79
CA GLU A 14 23.32 -3.38 -9.46
C GLU A 14 22.86 -1.92 -9.47
N GLY A 15 22.09 -1.53 -8.46
CA GLY A 15 21.66 -0.15 -8.31
C GLY A 15 20.23 0.00 -7.86
N ARG A 16 19.79 1.25 -7.73
CA ARG A 16 18.45 1.62 -7.33
C ARG A 16 17.73 2.28 -8.51
N VAL A 17 16.50 1.84 -8.78
CA VAL A 17 15.65 2.53 -9.75
C VAL A 17 15.19 3.87 -9.16
N ILE A 18 15.43 4.95 -9.89
CA ILE A 18 14.89 6.27 -9.54
C ILE A 18 13.46 6.31 -10.04
N GLN A 19 12.51 6.32 -9.09
CA GLN A 19 11.08 6.32 -9.39
C GLN A 19 10.33 7.25 -8.43
N PHE A 20 9.18 7.73 -8.87
CA PHE A 20 8.33 8.63 -8.08
C PHE A 20 7.79 7.95 -6.80
N THR A 21 7.42 6.69 -6.90
CA THR A 21 6.84 5.90 -5.80
C THR A 21 7.92 5.32 -4.88
N CYS A 22 7.53 5.03 -3.65
CA CYS A 22 8.38 4.40 -2.65
C CYS A 22 8.70 2.94 -3.06
N ASP A 23 9.96 2.54 -2.93
CA ASP A 23 10.44 1.17 -3.19
C ASP A 23 10.56 0.31 -1.92
N ALA A 24 10.32 0.88 -0.75
CA ALA A 24 10.32 0.15 0.52
C ALA A 24 8.97 -0.56 0.74
N ASP A 25 8.98 -1.73 1.38
CA ASP A 25 7.75 -2.35 1.85
C ASP A 25 7.29 -1.72 3.17
N LEU A 26 5.97 -1.64 3.35
CA LEU A 26 5.42 -1.06 4.57
C LEU A 26 5.84 -1.89 5.78
N GLY A 27 6.48 -1.26 6.75
CA GLY A 27 6.98 -1.90 7.96
C GLY A 27 8.33 -2.60 7.81
N ASP A 28 9.00 -2.52 6.65
CA ASP A 28 10.37 -3.02 6.50
C ASP A 28 11.39 -2.12 7.23
N ALA A 29 12.63 -2.57 7.34
CA ALA A 29 13.72 -1.84 8.00
C ALA A 29 14.02 -0.47 7.37
N ARG A 30 13.61 -0.23 6.12
CA ARG A 30 13.77 1.03 5.40
C ARG A 30 12.57 1.95 5.60
N CYS A 31 11.37 1.39 5.72
CA CYS A 31 10.12 2.10 6.00
C CYS A 31 10.01 2.50 7.47
N THR A 32 10.35 1.60 8.39
CA THR A 32 10.34 1.79 9.86
C THR A 32 8.98 2.08 10.50
N VAL A 33 7.87 2.02 9.77
CA VAL A 33 6.52 2.15 10.35
C VAL A 33 6.23 0.88 11.14
N ASP A 34 5.82 1.03 12.41
CA ASP A 34 5.31 -0.08 13.21
C ASP A 34 3.88 -0.42 12.76
N ILE A 35 3.75 -1.47 11.96
CA ILE A 35 2.46 -1.91 11.41
C ILE A 35 1.58 -2.66 12.42
N ASP A 36 2.11 -3.02 13.58
CA ASP A 36 1.39 -3.66 14.67
C ASP A 36 0.80 -2.64 15.65
N ASP A 37 1.16 -1.36 15.51
CA ASP A 37 0.55 -0.26 16.27
C ASP A 37 -0.97 -0.25 16.07
N PRO A 38 -1.78 -0.10 17.16
CA PRO A 38 -3.25 0.02 17.07
C PRO A 38 -3.76 1.12 16.15
N ALA A 39 -2.95 2.12 15.83
CA ALA A 39 -3.30 3.12 14.82
C ALA A 39 -3.32 2.56 13.39
N TYR A 40 -2.60 1.47 13.15
CA TYR A 40 -2.43 0.86 11.81
C TYR A 40 -2.93 -0.57 11.73
N SER A 41 -3.38 -1.13 12.82
CA SER A 41 -3.92 -2.49 12.91
C SER A 41 -5.28 -2.50 13.61
N ALA A 42 -6.13 -3.43 13.22
CA ALA A 42 -7.43 -3.65 13.87
C ALA A 42 -7.84 -5.12 13.74
N SER A 43 -8.69 -5.56 14.69
CA SER A 43 -9.38 -6.83 14.60
C SER A 43 -10.84 -6.60 14.26
N GLY A 44 -11.41 -7.48 13.45
CA GLY A 44 -12.82 -7.41 13.07
C GLY A 44 -13.47 -8.78 12.98
N THR A 45 -14.79 -8.76 12.87
CA THR A 45 -15.60 -9.97 12.67
C THR A 45 -16.48 -9.76 11.45
N ILE A 46 -16.57 -10.77 10.59
CA ILE A 46 -17.45 -10.76 9.42
C ILE A 46 -18.90 -10.77 9.88
N THR A 47 -19.67 -9.77 9.48
CA THR A 47 -21.10 -9.66 9.80
C THR A 47 -21.98 -10.23 8.70
N SER A 48 -21.61 -10.03 7.44
CA SER A 48 -22.28 -10.62 6.29
C SER A 48 -21.31 -10.82 5.13
N VAL A 49 -21.59 -11.80 4.32
CA VAL A 49 -20.78 -12.17 3.15
C VAL A 49 -21.58 -11.89 1.90
N ARG A 50 -20.99 -11.14 0.96
CA ARG A 50 -21.58 -10.89 -0.36
C ARG A 50 -21.13 -11.99 -1.34
N ASP A 51 -19.85 -12.26 -1.34
CA ASP A 51 -19.20 -13.31 -2.13
C ASP A 51 -17.86 -13.72 -1.50
N GLN A 52 -17.07 -14.57 -2.18
CA GLN A 52 -15.78 -15.02 -1.65
C GLN A 52 -14.67 -13.96 -1.63
N ALA A 53 -14.93 -12.78 -2.17
CA ALA A 53 -13.98 -11.66 -2.21
C ALA A 53 -14.51 -10.40 -1.53
N SER A 54 -15.79 -10.38 -1.09
CA SER A 54 -16.43 -9.17 -0.56
C SER A 54 -17.27 -9.52 0.66
N PHE A 55 -17.07 -8.80 1.75
CA PHE A 55 -17.83 -8.99 2.99
C PHE A 55 -17.97 -7.69 3.77
N ALA A 56 -18.99 -7.64 4.61
CA ALA A 56 -19.16 -6.61 5.63
C ALA A 56 -18.60 -7.10 6.96
N ALA A 57 -18.04 -6.19 7.73
CA ALA A 57 -17.40 -6.46 9.00
C ALA A 57 -17.73 -5.40 10.04
N SER A 58 -17.65 -5.79 11.31
CA SER A 58 -17.67 -4.91 12.47
C SER A 58 -16.27 -4.80 13.09
N GLY A 59 -16.05 -3.76 13.90
CA GLY A 59 -14.79 -3.53 14.60
C GLY A 59 -13.84 -2.55 13.90
N LEU A 60 -14.23 -2.02 12.73
CA LEU A 60 -13.43 -1.08 11.94
C LEU A 60 -14.04 0.32 11.85
N GLU A 61 -15.12 0.58 12.56
CA GLU A 61 -15.92 1.81 12.46
C GLU A 61 -15.17 3.07 12.93
N ALA A 62 -14.13 2.88 13.76
CA ALA A 62 -13.30 3.97 14.25
C ALA A 62 -12.32 4.52 13.20
N PHE A 63 -12.14 3.80 12.09
CA PHE A 63 -11.18 4.17 11.06
C PHE A 63 -11.87 4.86 9.87
N ALA A 64 -11.17 5.80 9.26
CA ALA A 64 -11.66 6.47 8.07
C ALA A 64 -11.78 5.49 6.88
N SER A 65 -12.76 5.73 6.01
CA SER A 65 -12.90 4.98 4.75
C SER A 65 -11.59 5.05 3.96
N GLY A 66 -11.15 3.91 3.42
CA GLY A 66 -9.87 3.80 2.72
C GLY A 66 -8.67 3.47 3.59
N TRP A 67 -8.77 3.55 4.93
CA TRP A 67 -7.63 3.35 5.83
C TRP A 67 -6.92 2.01 5.63
N PHE A 68 -7.69 0.95 5.45
CA PHE A 68 -7.19 -0.40 5.23
C PHE A 68 -7.15 -0.83 3.75
N SER A 69 -7.47 0.05 2.81
CA SER A 69 -7.29 -0.24 1.39
C SER A 69 -5.83 -0.53 1.08
N ARG A 70 -5.55 -1.57 0.28
CA ARG A 70 -4.21 -2.12 0.01
C ARG A 70 -3.50 -2.66 1.25
N GLY A 71 -4.27 -2.93 2.31
CA GLY A 71 -3.77 -3.52 3.53
C GLY A 71 -3.81 -5.04 3.49
N LEU A 72 -3.29 -5.67 4.52
CA LEU A 72 -3.23 -7.12 4.65
C LEU A 72 -4.29 -7.60 5.63
N VAL A 73 -5.19 -8.46 5.18
CA VAL A 73 -6.15 -9.19 6.01
C VAL A 73 -5.57 -10.55 6.38
N THR A 74 -5.60 -10.90 7.64
CA THR A 74 -5.23 -12.22 8.15
C THR A 74 -6.44 -12.80 8.88
N PHE A 75 -6.98 -13.92 8.41
CA PHE A 75 -8.11 -14.58 9.07
C PHE A 75 -7.64 -15.29 10.34
N THR A 76 -8.32 -15.04 11.45
CA THR A 76 -7.98 -15.60 12.78
C THR A 76 -8.90 -16.75 13.20
N SER A 77 -10.01 -16.96 12.47
CA SER A 77 -10.91 -18.09 12.68
C SER A 77 -11.65 -18.47 11.41
N GLY A 78 -12.41 -19.56 11.47
CA GLY A 78 -13.20 -20.06 10.34
C GLY A 78 -12.40 -20.92 9.37
N GLY A 79 -12.99 -21.22 8.20
CA GLY A 79 -12.39 -22.09 7.20
C GLY A 79 -11.09 -21.55 6.59
N ASN A 80 -10.87 -20.24 6.68
CA ASN A 80 -9.70 -19.57 6.12
C ASN A 80 -8.67 -19.15 7.20
N GLU A 81 -8.76 -19.67 8.42
CA GLU A 81 -7.83 -19.38 9.52
C GLU A 81 -6.36 -19.48 9.07
N GLY A 82 -5.55 -18.51 9.50
CA GLY A 82 -4.13 -18.39 9.17
C GLY A 82 -3.84 -17.91 7.74
N ARG A 83 -4.84 -17.78 6.88
CA ARG A 83 -4.64 -17.26 5.52
C ARG A 83 -4.55 -15.75 5.51
N ARG A 84 -3.70 -15.26 4.62
CA ARG A 84 -3.47 -13.83 4.42
C ARG A 84 -3.83 -13.44 3.00
N ILE A 85 -4.48 -12.29 2.85
CA ILE A 85 -4.85 -11.75 1.55
C ILE A 85 -4.89 -10.23 1.61
N GLU A 86 -4.57 -9.58 0.51
CA GLU A 86 -4.58 -8.13 0.41
C GLU A 86 -6.02 -7.61 0.22
N ALA A 87 -6.39 -6.59 1.01
CA ALA A 87 -7.63 -5.85 0.84
C ALA A 87 -7.49 -4.90 -0.36
N LYS A 88 -8.39 -5.00 -1.31
CA LYS A 88 -8.47 -4.08 -2.45
C LYS A 88 -9.05 -2.75 -2.02
N THR A 89 -10.17 -2.78 -1.33
CA THR A 89 -10.84 -1.57 -0.82
C THR A 89 -11.37 -1.80 0.60
N HIS A 90 -11.40 -0.73 1.35
CA HIS A 90 -12.04 -0.63 2.65
C HIS A 90 -12.95 0.60 2.63
N ARG A 91 -14.22 0.43 2.94
CA ARG A 91 -15.21 1.50 3.02
C ARG A 91 -15.95 1.39 4.33
N VAL A 92 -16.22 2.52 4.96
CA VAL A 92 -17.02 2.59 6.18
C VAL A 92 -18.31 3.32 5.84
N GLY A 93 -19.43 2.66 6.11
CA GLY A 93 -20.77 3.15 5.87
C GLY A 93 -21.64 3.07 7.13
N ALA A 94 -22.92 3.41 6.99
CA ALA A 94 -23.89 3.38 8.11
C ALA A 94 -24.13 1.97 8.67
N SER A 95 -23.87 0.91 7.89
CA SER A 95 -24.09 -0.49 8.25
C SER A 95 -22.79 -1.24 8.66
N GLY A 96 -21.70 -0.52 8.89
CA GLY A 96 -20.39 -1.10 9.23
C GLY A 96 -19.34 -0.89 8.14
N ALA A 97 -18.25 -1.63 8.24
CA ALA A 97 -17.18 -1.56 7.26
C ALA A 97 -17.38 -2.63 6.17
N GLU A 98 -17.17 -2.25 4.93
CA GLU A 98 -17.12 -3.16 3.78
C GLU A 98 -15.69 -3.34 3.31
N ILE A 99 -15.30 -4.59 3.08
CA ILE A 99 -13.98 -4.97 2.58
C ILE A 99 -14.14 -5.77 1.29
N ASP A 100 -13.45 -5.33 0.25
CA ASP A 100 -13.24 -6.11 -0.98
C ASP A 100 -11.80 -6.60 -1.00
N LEU A 101 -11.60 -7.86 -1.29
CA LEU A 101 -10.30 -8.50 -1.44
C LEU A 101 -9.82 -8.44 -2.90
N TRP A 102 -8.52 -8.54 -3.13
CA TRP A 102 -7.98 -8.60 -4.49
C TRP A 102 -8.31 -9.91 -5.21
N GLN A 103 -8.46 -10.97 -4.47
CA GLN A 103 -8.78 -12.30 -5.02
C GLN A 103 -9.81 -12.98 -4.12
N PRO A 104 -10.67 -13.84 -4.69
CA PRO A 104 -11.60 -14.64 -3.89
C PRO A 104 -10.84 -15.62 -3.00
N MET A 105 -11.36 -15.81 -1.80
CA MET A 105 -10.85 -16.83 -0.88
C MET A 105 -11.14 -18.22 -1.42
N ARG A 106 -10.21 -19.15 -1.16
CA ARG A 106 -10.36 -20.54 -1.61
C ARG A 106 -11.51 -21.27 -0.93
N LEU A 107 -11.71 -21.00 0.36
CA LEU A 107 -12.82 -21.54 1.13
C LEU A 107 -13.85 -20.44 1.36
N ALA A 108 -15.09 -20.83 1.53
CA ALA A 108 -16.18 -19.90 1.78
C ALA A 108 -15.91 -19.06 3.05
N LEU A 109 -16.21 -17.78 2.96
CA LEU A 109 -16.25 -16.90 4.12
C LEU A 109 -17.59 -17.12 4.83
N ALA A 110 -17.62 -16.99 6.14
CA ALA A 110 -18.83 -17.10 6.93
C ALA A 110 -19.00 -15.92 7.88
N ALA A 111 -20.24 -15.54 8.16
CA ALA A 111 -20.53 -14.60 9.22
C ALA A 111 -20.07 -15.19 10.57
N GLY A 112 -19.39 -14.38 11.38
CA GLY A 112 -18.74 -14.80 12.61
C GLY A 112 -17.26 -15.12 12.48
N ASP A 113 -16.71 -15.26 11.27
CA ASP A 113 -15.28 -15.43 11.08
C ASP A 113 -14.52 -14.17 11.55
N GLY A 114 -13.50 -14.37 12.36
CA GLY A 114 -12.62 -13.31 12.84
C GLY A 114 -11.46 -13.06 11.89
N PHE A 115 -10.99 -11.82 11.86
CA PHE A 115 -9.80 -11.44 11.12
C PHE A 115 -9.07 -10.28 11.79
N GLU A 116 -7.80 -10.16 11.47
CA GLU A 116 -6.98 -8.97 11.70
C GLU A 116 -6.71 -8.29 10.38
N ILE A 117 -6.66 -6.95 10.39
CA ILE A 117 -6.34 -6.16 9.22
C ILE A 117 -5.28 -5.12 9.56
N ARG A 118 -4.32 -4.95 8.68
CA ARG A 118 -3.27 -3.94 8.78
C ARG A 118 -3.45 -2.89 7.70
N ALA A 119 -3.07 -1.65 8.02
CA ALA A 119 -3.19 -0.52 7.10
C ALA A 119 -2.39 -0.77 5.81
N GLY A 120 -2.94 -0.31 4.69
CA GLY A 120 -2.27 -0.39 3.40
C GLY A 120 -1.50 0.88 3.04
N CYS A 121 -0.51 0.74 2.17
CA CYS A 121 0.29 1.83 1.64
C CYS A 121 0.22 1.83 0.11
N ASP A 122 -0.09 3.00 -0.48
CA ASP A 122 -0.15 3.19 -1.93
C ASP A 122 1.19 3.62 -2.55
N LYS A 123 2.26 3.62 -1.73
CA LYS A 123 3.61 4.02 -2.12
C LYS A 123 3.74 5.49 -2.55
N GLN A 124 2.73 6.33 -2.26
CA GLN A 124 2.76 7.76 -2.55
C GLN A 124 3.34 8.57 -1.39
N PHE A 125 4.09 9.63 -1.69
CA PHE A 125 4.68 10.50 -0.68
C PHE A 125 3.63 11.21 0.18
N SER A 126 2.54 11.66 -0.44
CA SER A 126 1.43 12.29 0.28
C SER A 126 0.83 11.38 1.34
N THR A 127 0.58 10.12 1.00
CA THR A 127 0.07 9.11 1.93
C THR A 127 1.10 8.77 3.01
N CYS A 128 2.37 8.60 2.65
CA CYS A 128 3.45 8.35 3.60
C CYS A 128 3.53 9.45 4.66
N ARG A 129 3.42 10.72 4.25
CA ARG A 129 3.46 11.86 5.14
C ARG A 129 2.18 12.03 5.97
N ALA A 130 1.01 11.93 5.33
CA ALA A 130 -0.26 12.25 5.98
C ALA A 130 -0.78 11.12 6.87
N LYS A 131 -0.65 9.86 6.41
CA LYS A 131 -1.19 8.69 7.12
C LYS A 131 -0.21 8.11 8.13
N PHE A 132 1.07 8.03 7.77
CA PHE A 132 2.10 7.36 8.57
C PHE A 132 3.08 8.33 9.26
N ALA A 133 2.96 9.65 9.02
CA ALA A 133 3.90 10.67 9.49
C ALA A 133 5.38 10.32 9.20
N ASN A 134 5.64 9.55 8.13
CA ASN A 134 6.92 8.89 7.86
C ASN A 134 7.64 9.44 6.61
N GLY A 135 7.40 10.71 6.26
CA GLY A 135 8.04 11.37 5.13
C GLY A 135 9.57 11.25 5.09
N PRO A 136 10.31 11.35 6.21
CA PRO A 136 11.77 11.22 6.22
C PRO A 136 12.28 9.85 5.71
N ASN A 137 11.53 8.78 5.90
CA ASN A 137 11.88 7.43 5.47
C ASN A 137 11.28 7.05 4.10
N PHE A 138 10.67 8.01 3.41
CA PHE A 138 10.16 7.77 2.05
C PHE A 138 11.31 7.45 1.09
N ARG A 139 11.19 6.36 0.35
CA ARG A 139 12.24 5.83 -0.53
C ARG A 139 11.94 6.02 -2.02
N GLY A 140 11.12 6.98 -2.36
CA GLY A 140 10.88 7.47 -3.73
C GLY A 140 11.46 8.85 -3.96
N PHE A 141 11.24 9.40 -5.15
CA PHE A 141 11.66 10.73 -5.56
C PHE A 141 10.43 11.54 -5.97
N PRO A 142 9.63 12.05 -4.98
CA PRO A 142 8.31 12.63 -5.25
C PRO A 142 8.36 13.95 -6.04
N HIS A 143 9.51 14.58 -6.08
CA HIS A 143 9.73 15.86 -6.80
C HIS A 143 10.48 15.67 -8.13
N MET A 144 10.59 14.44 -8.60
CA MET A 144 11.22 14.19 -9.90
C MET A 144 10.30 14.68 -11.01
N PRO A 145 10.79 15.55 -11.93
CA PRO A 145 10.00 16.00 -13.07
C PRO A 145 9.64 14.82 -13.97
N GLY A 146 8.44 14.88 -14.58
CA GLY A 146 8.00 13.86 -15.52
C GLY A 146 8.85 13.81 -16.78
N ASN A 147 8.69 12.75 -17.57
CA ASN A 147 9.42 12.58 -18.84
C ASN A 147 9.19 13.73 -19.80
N ASP A 148 7.98 14.28 -19.87
CA ASP A 148 7.64 15.40 -20.73
C ASP A 148 8.46 16.64 -20.40
N PHE A 149 8.75 16.85 -19.13
CA PHE A 149 9.64 17.92 -18.68
C PHE A 149 11.10 17.64 -19.01
N ALA A 150 11.57 16.40 -18.83
CA ALA A 150 12.96 16.02 -19.08
C ALA A 150 13.36 16.14 -20.55
N ILE A 151 12.41 15.99 -21.47
CA ILE A 151 12.62 16.11 -22.92
C ILE A 151 12.22 17.49 -23.48
N SER A 152 11.56 18.34 -22.67
CA SER A 152 11.22 19.70 -23.07
C SER A 152 12.46 20.59 -23.05
N TYR A 153 12.56 21.50 -23.99
CA TYR A 153 13.56 22.56 -23.97
C TYR A 153 12.86 23.93 -23.83
N PRO A 154 13.51 24.90 -23.20
CA PRO A 154 12.92 26.20 -22.97
C PRO A 154 12.58 26.90 -24.28
N VAL A 155 11.33 27.30 -24.45
CA VAL A 155 10.90 28.12 -25.56
C VAL A 155 10.98 29.60 -25.16
N ARG A 156 11.57 30.42 -26.01
CA ARG A 156 11.75 31.86 -25.75
C ARG A 156 10.38 32.52 -25.57
N GLY A 157 10.14 33.14 -24.40
CA GLY A 157 8.90 33.85 -24.12
C GLY A 157 7.86 33.04 -23.34
N GLU A 158 8.12 31.79 -22.99
CA GLU A 158 7.26 31.01 -22.07
C GLU A 158 7.37 31.53 -20.62
N THR A 159 6.22 31.74 -20.00
CA THR A 159 6.14 32.21 -18.61
C THR A 159 6.62 31.14 -17.60
N ALA A 160 6.71 29.87 -18.01
CA ALA A 160 7.22 28.78 -17.20
C ALA A 160 8.75 28.88 -16.97
N ASN A 161 9.49 29.62 -17.80
CA ASN A 161 10.95 29.79 -17.71
C ASN A 161 11.32 30.97 -16.79
N ASN A 162 10.67 31.12 -15.66
CA ASN A 162 10.84 32.23 -14.71
C ASN A 162 11.81 31.94 -13.56
N GLY A 163 12.46 30.77 -13.54
CA GLY A 163 13.35 30.33 -12.45
C GLY A 163 12.64 29.85 -11.18
N ALA A 164 11.31 29.76 -11.19
CA ALA A 164 10.56 29.22 -10.06
C ALA A 164 10.72 27.71 -9.95
N SER A 165 10.45 27.16 -8.74
CA SER A 165 10.43 25.71 -8.56
C SER A 165 9.35 25.05 -9.41
N LEU A 166 9.74 24.00 -10.12
CA LEU A 166 8.84 23.17 -10.93
C LEU A 166 8.16 22.05 -10.12
N ALA A 167 8.60 21.87 -8.87
CA ALA A 167 7.98 21.01 -7.90
C ALA A 167 7.03 21.84 -7.05
N GLY A 168 5.73 21.71 -7.31
CA GLY A 168 4.66 22.28 -6.52
C GLY A 168 4.48 21.55 -5.18
#